data_a9ee30d05cef080c729a1edcb4ae5764
#
_entry.id   a9ee30d05cef080c729a1edcb4ae5764
#
_cell.length_a   1.000
_cell.length_b   1.000
_cell.length_c   1.000
_cell.angle_alpha   90.00
_cell.angle_beta   90.00
_cell.angle_gamma   90.00
#
_symmetry.space_group_name_H-M   'P 1'
#
loop_
_entity.id
_entity.type
_entity.pdbx_description
1 polymer ?
#
loop_
_entity_poly.entity_id
_entity_poly.type
_entity_poly.pdbx_seq_one_letter_code
_entity_poly.pdbx_strand_id
1 'polypeptide(L)'
;MHAHGCQDAFYPESLSNKLRDKIHNKMISEAVINLGLVAATCLLLMVYFIKFIVKYKHEYESNPLCTSAVVLCLMVVLVTTFILPIDVFLVSIIKENDGALKPWATAEILANIDTIMFTTYYVLYSIISILVFILVPFLYFLNGETETSSRANALKYTLFFVLFTATLLVLGVIFHNKNPTPNTIFDKIAPLKDMTKLEGAALMVLAVMMTAGFTNVVLYTASGLFSWPIGLILGTSSVSKRHEDIRDRSDLLRMRVDTLMERSRTNGLTDEEREQLVRAENELRQLDREEGGLSGYSSSWTYKLRLAIRPVQILVGLLICSLSLVLLATLIIVNIDRIMHGAGPKQGYVLLEQKIFNPLEFIFTKLQDFVFVGPLPLLVITSFLSVATVSGVRNLGLWLVLVRVYRVKVARTHPQALLYFCATIMLAAVSFNLLLYSMASRFISFGSQNFKPQGSNTTRPCSLADHNDQCIFTRSSILIMQTISNVWIFGTIFYWLGWAFIVVATVSLIAYIIRGRRPAAHEIIVDEEDFEE
;
A
#
# COMPACT_ATOMS: atom_id res chain seq x y z
N MET A 1 -44.28 50.53 30.13
CA MET A 1 -45.35 49.53 30.42
C MET A 1 -45.37 48.47 29.35
N HIS A 2 -45.28 47.27 29.79
CA HIS A 2 -45.38 45.92 29.24
C HIS A 2 -44.10 45.29 28.72
N ALA A 3 -43.47 44.60 29.66
CA ALA A 3 -42.59 43.47 29.44
C ALA A 3 -43.41 42.24 28.96
N HIS A 4 -42.95 41.54 27.92
CA HIS A 4 -43.36 40.17 27.69
C HIS A 4 -42.12 39.30 27.81
N GLY A 5 -42.15 38.47 28.89
CA GLY A 5 -41.13 37.49 29.22
C GLY A 5 -41.08 36.36 28.20
N CYS A 6 -39.90 36.01 27.78
CA CYS A 6 -39.59 34.70 27.20
C CYS A 6 -39.57 33.71 28.35
N GLN A 7 -40.52 32.77 28.36
CA GLN A 7 -40.51 31.60 29.23
C GLN A 7 -39.37 30.69 28.82
N ASP A 8 -38.36 30.62 29.68
CA ASP A 8 -37.35 29.56 29.65
C ASP A 8 -38.09 28.23 29.93
N ALA A 9 -38.17 27.39 28.91
CA ALA A 9 -38.64 26.02 29.03
C ALA A 9 -37.64 25.24 29.90
N PHE A 10 -37.99 25.07 31.17
CA PHE A 10 -37.27 24.26 32.16
C PHE A 10 -37.34 22.79 31.71
N TYR A 11 -36.34 22.33 30.93
CA TYR A 11 -36.12 20.90 30.75
C TYR A 11 -35.53 20.35 32.05
N PRO A 12 -36.07 19.27 32.64
CA PRO A 12 -35.55 18.72 33.88
C PRO A 12 -34.11 18.21 33.65
N GLU A 13 -33.17 18.64 34.49
CA GLU A 13 -31.74 18.26 34.45
C GLU A 13 -31.51 16.74 34.35
N SER A 14 -32.44 15.95 34.94
CA SER A 14 -32.41 14.49 34.88
C SER A 14 -32.62 13.91 33.47
N LEU A 15 -33.36 14.60 32.60
CA LEU A 15 -33.62 14.19 31.22
C LEU A 15 -32.42 14.55 30.34
N SER A 16 -31.78 15.69 30.62
CA SER A 16 -30.53 16.13 29.97
C SER A 16 -29.36 15.17 30.27
N ASN A 17 -29.23 14.74 31.52
CA ASN A 17 -28.18 13.80 31.93
C ASN A 17 -28.40 12.40 31.33
N LYS A 18 -29.63 11.85 31.35
CA LYS A 18 -29.93 10.56 30.69
C LYS A 18 -29.69 10.59 29.17
N LEU A 19 -30.02 11.70 28.51
CA LEU A 19 -29.77 11.85 27.08
C LEU A 19 -28.30 11.94 26.79
N ARG A 20 -27.54 12.67 27.61
CA ARG A 20 -26.07 12.80 27.53
C ARG A 20 -25.39 11.46 27.75
N ASP A 21 -25.78 10.67 28.74
CA ASP A 21 -25.25 9.34 29.01
C ASP A 21 -25.56 8.35 27.88
N LYS A 22 -26.77 8.43 27.30
CA LYS A 22 -27.16 7.59 26.15
C LYS A 22 -26.35 7.93 24.89
N ILE A 23 -26.09 9.21 24.63
CA ILE A 23 -25.25 9.67 23.52
C ILE A 23 -23.80 9.25 23.75
N HIS A 24 -23.28 9.41 24.97
CA HIS A 24 -21.94 9.01 25.36
C HIS A 24 -21.72 7.51 25.20
N ASN A 25 -22.64 6.69 25.68
CA ASN A 25 -22.58 5.23 25.56
C ASN A 25 -22.68 4.76 24.09
N LYS A 26 -23.51 5.41 23.26
CA LYS A 26 -23.59 5.11 21.83
C LYS A 26 -22.28 5.43 21.11
N MET A 27 -21.67 6.56 21.41
CA MET A 27 -20.40 7.01 20.83
C MET A 27 -19.24 6.08 21.21
N ILE A 28 -19.16 5.67 22.50
CA ILE A 28 -18.15 4.70 22.96
C ILE A 28 -18.34 3.38 22.20
N SER A 29 -19.56 2.92 22.04
CA SER A 29 -19.87 1.70 21.29
C SER A 29 -19.42 1.79 19.83
N GLU A 30 -19.69 2.91 19.14
CA GLU A 30 -19.25 3.14 17.75
C GLU A 30 -17.73 3.22 17.64
N ALA A 31 -17.07 3.91 18.55
CA ALA A 31 -15.60 4.01 18.58
C ALA A 31 -14.93 2.65 18.84
N VAL A 32 -15.46 1.86 19.78
CA VAL A 32 -14.96 0.52 20.11
C VAL A 32 -15.12 -0.44 18.94
N ILE A 33 -16.26 -0.42 18.23
CA ILE A 33 -16.49 -1.27 17.04
C ILE A 33 -15.49 -0.92 15.94
N ASN A 34 -15.31 0.36 15.64
CA ASN A 34 -14.40 0.81 14.59
C ASN A 34 -12.93 0.53 14.94
N LEU A 35 -12.52 0.73 16.19
CA LEU A 35 -11.17 0.36 16.65
C LEU A 35 -10.96 -1.16 16.60
N GLY A 36 -11.99 -1.94 16.92
CA GLY A 36 -11.99 -3.40 16.78
C GLY A 36 -11.79 -3.85 15.33
N LEU A 37 -12.43 -3.18 14.37
CA LEU A 37 -12.24 -3.44 12.94
C LEU A 37 -10.81 -3.12 12.48
N VAL A 38 -10.25 -2.00 12.93
CA VAL A 38 -8.85 -1.64 12.66
C VAL A 38 -7.91 -2.71 13.23
N ALA A 39 -8.12 -3.12 14.46
CA ALA A 39 -7.30 -4.16 15.10
C ALA A 39 -7.41 -5.51 14.36
N ALA A 40 -8.61 -5.92 13.96
CA ALA A 40 -8.83 -7.16 13.21
C ALA A 40 -8.13 -7.14 11.83
N THR A 41 -8.24 -6.05 11.09
CA THR A 41 -7.56 -5.89 9.79
C THR A 41 -6.05 -5.84 9.95
N CYS A 42 -5.54 -5.20 11.00
CA CYS A 42 -4.12 -5.18 11.35
C CYS A 42 -3.60 -6.60 11.63
N LEU A 43 -4.33 -7.40 12.41
CA LEU A 43 -3.98 -8.79 12.69
C LEU A 43 -3.98 -9.67 11.43
N LEU A 44 -4.95 -9.50 10.54
CA LEU A 44 -5.00 -10.24 9.27
C LEU A 44 -3.79 -9.92 8.37
N LEU A 45 -3.44 -8.65 8.22
CA LEU A 45 -2.24 -8.24 7.47
C LEU A 45 -0.95 -8.71 8.14
N MET A 46 -0.86 -8.65 9.46
CA MET A 46 0.28 -9.17 10.22
C MET A 46 0.50 -10.66 9.94
N VAL A 47 -0.57 -11.46 10.00
CA VAL A 47 -0.51 -12.91 9.67
C VAL A 47 -0.09 -13.11 8.21
N TYR A 48 -0.58 -12.29 7.29
CA TYR A 48 -0.18 -12.34 5.88
C TYR A 48 1.32 -12.06 5.70
N PHE A 49 1.85 -11.01 6.30
CA PHE A 49 3.27 -10.66 6.24
C PHE A 49 4.18 -11.72 6.90
N ILE A 50 3.78 -12.25 8.07
CA ILE A 50 4.53 -13.31 8.75
C ILE A 50 4.58 -14.57 7.88
N LYS A 51 3.45 -15.00 7.32
CA LYS A 51 3.41 -16.14 6.38
C LYS A 51 4.26 -15.88 5.13
N PHE A 52 4.29 -14.65 4.64
CA PHE A 52 5.14 -14.27 3.52
C PHE A 52 6.62 -14.46 3.90
N ILE A 53 7.09 -13.89 5.02
CA ILE A 53 8.48 -14.00 5.45
C ILE A 53 8.88 -15.47 5.64
N VAL A 54 8.08 -16.24 6.39
CA VAL A 54 8.36 -17.65 6.67
C VAL A 54 8.46 -18.46 5.38
N LYS A 55 7.61 -18.17 4.39
CA LYS A 55 7.61 -18.87 3.09
C LYS A 55 8.83 -18.52 2.23
N TYR A 56 9.32 -17.28 2.27
CA TYR A 56 10.35 -16.80 1.35
C TYR A 56 11.75 -16.75 1.98
N LYS A 57 11.87 -16.81 3.32
CA LYS A 57 13.14 -16.83 4.05
C LYS A 57 14.00 -18.01 3.63
N HIS A 58 15.32 -17.81 3.50
CA HIS A 58 16.28 -18.87 3.22
C HIS A 58 16.31 -19.91 4.35
N GLU A 59 16.31 -21.18 4.01
CA GLU A 59 16.19 -22.27 4.97
C GLU A 59 17.46 -22.43 5.84
N TYR A 60 18.63 -22.29 5.22
CA TYR A 60 19.93 -22.53 5.87
C TYR A 60 20.68 -21.26 6.27
N GLU A 61 20.54 -20.15 5.56
CA GLU A 61 21.25 -18.88 5.81
C GLU A 61 20.38 -17.88 6.58
N SER A 62 19.78 -18.28 7.68
CA SER A 62 18.95 -17.37 8.45
C SER A 62 19.71 -16.72 9.61
N ASN A 63 19.99 -15.42 9.50
CA ASN A 63 20.49 -14.63 10.61
C ASN A 63 19.31 -14.16 11.51
N PRO A 64 19.27 -14.52 12.81
CA PRO A 64 18.16 -14.15 13.70
C PRO A 64 18.04 -12.64 13.88
N LEU A 65 19.15 -11.91 13.82
CA LEU A 65 19.18 -10.46 13.96
C LEU A 65 18.49 -9.77 12.75
N CYS A 66 18.73 -10.24 11.53
CA CYS A 66 18.03 -9.77 10.34
C CYS A 66 16.54 -10.11 10.40
N THR A 67 16.19 -11.32 10.83
CA THR A 67 14.80 -11.73 10.94
C THR A 67 14.04 -10.88 11.95
N SER A 68 14.63 -10.57 13.11
CA SER A 68 13.99 -9.70 14.10
C SER A 68 13.84 -8.26 13.60
N ALA A 69 14.83 -7.73 12.88
CA ALA A 69 14.74 -6.41 12.26
C ALA A 69 13.63 -6.36 11.19
N VAL A 70 13.51 -7.40 10.37
CA VAL A 70 12.43 -7.53 9.37
C VAL A 70 11.05 -7.51 10.03
N VAL A 71 10.87 -8.26 11.13
CA VAL A 71 9.60 -8.26 11.88
C VAL A 71 9.31 -6.88 12.47
N LEU A 72 10.32 -6.22 13.06
CA LEU A 72 10.17 -4.84 13.57
C LEU A 72 9.73 -3.87 12.46
N CYS A 73 10.39 -3.90 11.32
CA CYS A 73 10.05 -3.06 10.17
C CYS A 73 8.60 -3.30 9.71
N LEU A 74 8.15 -4.55 9.66
CA LEU A 74 6.77 -4.86 9.25
C LEU A 74 5.73 -4.42 10.28
N MET A 75 6.04 -4.46 11.58
CA MET A 75 5.17 -3.86 12.60
C MET A 75 5.00 -2.35 12.38
N VAL A 76 6.09 -1.65 12.08
CA VAL A 76 6.04 -0.22 11.77
C VAL A 76 5.24 0.04 10.49
N VAL A 77 5.39 -0.79 9.44
CA VAL A 77 4.56 -0.71 8.22
C VAL A 77 3.08 -0.82 8.53
N LEU A 78 2.68 -1.77 9.38
CA LEU A 78 1.28 -1.96 9.75
C LEU A 78 0.72 -0.71 10.43
N VAL A 79 1.41 -0.17 11.42
CA VAL A 79 0.98 1.06 12.11
C VAL A 79 0.88 2.22 11.12
N THR A 80 1.86 2.38 10.23
CA THR A 80 1.88 3.45 9.20
C THR A 80 0.72 3.33 8.22
N THR A 81 0.35 2.11 7.84
CA THR A 81 -0.74 1.85 6.90
C THR A 81 -2.10 2.19 7.50
N PHE A 82 -2.28 1.99 8.81
CA PHE A 82 -3.58 2.16 9.48
C PHE A 82 -3.77 3.52 10.14
N ILE A 83 -2.73 4.34 10.28
CA ILE A 83 -2.86 5.66 10.91
C ILE A 83 -3.77 6.61 10.09
N LEU A 84 -3.71 6.57 8.75
CA LEU A 84 -4.53 7.41 7.88
C LEU A 84 -6.04 7.10 8.01
N PRO A 85 -6.51 5.84 7.93
CA PRO A 85 -7.91 5.51 8.19
C PRO A 85 -8.40 5.99 9.56
N ILE A 86 -7.56 5.92 10.59
CA ILE A 86 -7.89 6.40 11.93
C ILE A 86 -8.03 7.93 11.94
N ASP A 87 -7.09 8.66 11.34
CA ASP A 87 -7.10 10.12 11.26
C ASP A 87 -8.35 10.65 10.55
N VAL A 88 -8.66 10.11 9.35
CA VAL A 88 -9.86 10.48 8.59
C VAL A 88 -11.14 10.13 9.35
N PHE A 89 -11.17 8.98 10.03
CA PHE A 89 -12.31 8.59 10.85
C PHE A 89 -12.53 9.55 12.02
N LEU A 90 -11.48 9.88 12.78
CA LEU A 90 -11.57 10.81 13.91
C LEU A 90 -12.12 12.16 13.48
N VAL A 91 -11.63 12.72 12.38
CA VAL A 91 -12.10 14.00 11.84
C VAL A 91 -13.54 13.91 11.35
N SER A 92 -13.94 12.78 10.78
CA SER A 92 -15.31 12.57 10.27
C SER A 92 -16.37 12.49 11.37
N ILE A 93 -16.04 11.93 12.55
CA ILE A 93 -17.02 11.75 13.63
C ILE A 93 -17.25 12.99 14.50
N ILE A 94 -16.42 14.04 14.35
CA ILE A 94 -16.49 15.27 15.18
C ILE A 94 -17.77 16.07 14.91
N LYS A 95 -18.26 16.03 13.67
CA LYS A 95 -19.45 16.81 13.26
C LYS A 95 -20.67 15.93 13.01
N GLU A 96 -21.83 16.56 13.13
CA GLU A 96 -23.10 16.02 12.66
C GLU A 96 -23.33 16.33 11.17
N ASN A 97 -24.32 15.69 10.56
CA ASN A 97 -24.63 15.88 9.14
C ASN A 97 -25.10 17.31 8.80
N ASP A 98 -25.58 18.05 9.81
CA ASP A 98 -25.99 19.45 9.70
C ASP A 98 -24.81 20.45 9.77
N GLY A 99 -23.58 19.95 10.00
CA GLY A 99 -22.35 20.74 10.09
C GLY A 99 -22.05 21.28 11.50
N ALA A 100 -22.90 21.03 12.50
CA ALA A 100 -22.64 21.39 13.88
C ALA A 100 -21.63 20.46 14.53
N LEU A 101 -20.86 20.98 15.50
CA LEU A 101 -19.98 20.14 16.34
C LEU A 101 -20.85 19.28 17.26
N LYS A 102 -20.49 18.02 17.41
CA LYS A 102 -21.15 17.13 18.36
C LYS A 102 -20.94 17.62 19.81
N PRO A 103 -21.86 17.39 20.73
CA PRO A 103 -21.79 17.91 22.10
C PRO A 103 -20.53 17.50 22.88
N TRP A 104 -19.89 16.40 22.51
CA TRP A 104 -18.66 15.92 23.14
C TRP A 104 -17.39 16.59 22.55
N ALA A 105 -17.47 17.17 21.37
CA ALA A 105 -16.33 17.76 20.65
C ALA A 105 -16.01 19.15 21.18
N THR A 106 -15.57 19.24 22.44
CA THR A 106 -15.13 20.49 23.05
C THR A 106 -13.78 20.92 22.47
N ALA A 107 -13.45 22.22 22.55
CA ALA A 107 -12.19 22.77 22.07
C ALA A 107 -10.97 22.07 22.69
N GLU A 108 -11.05 21.68 23.96
CA GLU A 108 -10.00 20.96 24.67
C GLU A 108 -9.81 19.54 24.08
N ILE A 109 -10.89 18.79 23.85
CA ILE A 109 -10.80 17.45 23.25
C ILE A 109 -10.24 17.53 21.83
N LEU A 110 -10.66 18.52 21.04
CA LEU A 110 -10.15 18.72 19.69
C LEU A 110 -8.65 19.02 19.70
N ALA A 111 -8.18 19.90 20.60
CA ALA A 111 -6.76 20.19 20.75
C ALA A 111 -5.95 18.96 21.17
N ASN A 112 -6.51 18.12 22.06
CA ASN A 112 -5.86 16.88 22.49
C ASN A 112 -5.78 15.86 21.35
N ILE A 113 -6.86 15.65 20.58
CA ILE A 113 -6.85 14.76 19.40
C ILE A 113 -5.80 15.23 18.39
N ASP A 114 -5.79 16.54 18.11
CA ASP A 114 -4.84 17.15 17.19
C ASP A 114 -3.39 16.94 17.64
N THR A 115 -3.08 17.17 18.92
CA THR A 115 -1.74 16.96 19.49
C THR A 115 -1.31 15.50 19.46
N ILE A 116 -2.22 14.56 19.77
CA ILE A 116 -1.94 13.13 19.73
C ILE A 116 -1.64 12.69 18.29
N MET A 117 -2.44 13.09 17.32
CA MET A 117 -2.23 12.73 15.92
C MET A 117 -0.95 13.34 15.36
N PHE A 118 -0.69 14.62 15.67
CA PHE A 118 0.55 15.29 15.31
C PHE A 118 1.79 14.54 15.85
N THR A 119 1.82 14.27 17.14
CA THR A 119 2.91 13.55 17.78
C THR A 119 3.09 12.15 17.19
N THR A 120 1.99 11.43 16.95
CA THR A 120 2.03 10.07 16.40
C THR A 120 2.64 10.06 15.00
N TYR A 121 2.26 10.97 14.10
CA TYR A 121 2.85 11.06 12.76
C TYR A 121 4.34 11.38 12.80
N TYR A 122 4.76 12.37 13.60
CA TYR A 122 6.18 12.75 13.69
C TYR A 122 7.04 11.66 14.29
N VAL A 123 6.58 11.00 15.37
CA VAL A 123 7.28 9.86 15.97
C VAL A 123 7.40 8.70 14.98
N LEU A 124 6.31 8.38 14.31
CA LEU A 124 6.27 7.26 13.35
C LEU A 124 7.21 7.50 12.16
N TYR A 125 7.16 8.69 11.56
CA TYR A 125 8.03 9.03 10.43
C TYR A 125 9.51 9.15 10.85
N SER A 126 9.78 9.59 12.07
CA SER A 126 11.13 9.58 12.64
C SER A 126 11.66 8.15 12.82
N ILE A 127 10.84 7.24 13.33
CA ILE A 127 11.19 5.82 13.45
C ILE A 127 11.47 5.22 12.06
N ILE A 128 10.62 5.47 11.07
CA ILE A 128 10.83 4.99 9.70
C ILE A 128 12.12 5.55 9.12
N SER A 129 12.42 6.84 9.33
CA SER A 129 13.65 7.47 8.88
C SER A 129 14.88 6.78 9.48
N ILE A 130 14.88 6.50 10.78
CA ILE A 130 15.96 5.77 11.46
C ILE A 130 16.10 4.35 10.90
N LEU A 131 14.99 3.65 10.72
CA LEU A 131 15.01 2.28 10.17
C LEU A 131 15.54 2.25 8.74
N VAL A 132 15.07 3.14 7.86
CA VAL A 132 15.43 3.15 6.43
C VAL A 132 16.84 3.68 6.19
N PHE A 133 17.28 4.72 6.91
CA PHE A 133 18.58 5.35 6.66
C PHE A 133 19.71 4.86 7.56
N ILE A 134 19.42 4.18 8.66
CA ILE A 134 20.45 3.71 9.60
C ILE A 134 20.39 2.19 9.77
N LEU A 135 19.29 1.64 10.30
CA LEU A 135 19.25 0.23 10.71
C LEU A 135 19.32 -0.72 9.50
N VAL A 136 18.50 -0.50 8.49
CA VAL A 136 18.44 -1.38 7.31
C VAL A 136 19.76 -1.35 6.53
N PRO A 137 20.37 -0.18 6.19
CA PRO A 137 21.68 -0.15 5.53
C PRO A 137 22.77 -0.80 6.38
N PHE A 138 22.80 -0.55 7.69
CA PHE A 138 23.78 -1.17 8.59
C PHE A 138 23.70 -2.70 8.55
N LEU A 139 22.51 -3.27 8.72
CA LEU A 139 22.32 -4.72 8.68
C LEU A 139 22.55 -5.31 7.29
N TYR A 140 22.20 -4.58 6.24
CA TYR A 140 22.43 -4.98 4.86
C TYR A 140 23.93 -5.17 4.57
N PHE A 141 24.76 -4.17 4.91
CA PHE A 141 26.20 -4.24 4.72
C PHE A 141 26.90 -5.18 5.71
N LEU A 142 26.35 -5.32 6.94
CA LEU A 142 26.90 -6.26 7.93
C LEU A 142 26.81 -7.71 7.46
N ASN A 143 25.78 -8.07 6.69
CA ASN A 143 25.57 -9.44 6.19
C ASN A 143 26.11 -9.66 4.77
N GLY A 144 26.76 -8.66 4.14
CA GLY A 144 27.24 -8.73 2.75
C GLY A 144 28.71 -9.09 2.61
N GLU A 145 29.51 -9.07 3.67
CA GLU A 145 30.95 -9.25 3.60
C GLU A 145 31.45 -10.48 4.37
N THR A 146 32.50 -11.10 3.84
CA THR A 146 33.23 -12.22 4.45
C THR A 146 34.10 -11.78 5.64
N GLU A 147 33.93 -12.43 6.69
CA GLU A 147 34.52 -12.63 8.05
C GLU A 147 35.46 -11.60 8.72
N THR A 148 36.29 -10.81 8.09
CA THR A 148 37.35 -10.10 8.84
C THR A 148 37.26 -8.58 8.95
N SER A 149 36.46 -7.90 8.16
CA SER A 149 36.29 -6.43 8.23
C SER A 149 34.85 -5.94 8.26
N SER A 150 33.91 -6.84 8.40
CA SER A 150 32.46 -6.65 8.20
C SER A 150 31.86 -5.47 8.99
N ARG A 151 32.16 -5.32 10.28
CA ARG A 151 31.54 -4.27 11.13
C ARG A 151 32.03 -2.86 10.78
N ALA A 152 33.33 -2.69 10.53
CA ALA A 152 33.92 -1.39 10.21
C ALA A 152 33.46 -0.87 8.84
N ASN A 153 33.38 -1.77 7.85
CA ASN A 153 32.89 -1.44 6.52
C ASN A 153 31.38 -1.14 6.53
N ALA A 154 30.58 -1.95 7.23
CA ALA A 154 29.17 -1.68 7.43
C ALA A 154 28.94 -0.29 8.06
N LEU A 155 29.74 0.10 9.05
CA LEU A 155 29.66 1.41 9.66
C LEU A 155 30.03 2.54 8.68
N LYS A 156 31.07 2.37 7.86
CA LYS A 156 31.46 3.35 6.83
C LYS A 156 30.35 3.59 5.81
N TYR A 157 29.74 2.54 5.27
CA TYR A 157 28.66 2.66 4.31
C TYR A 157 27.39 3.26 4.94
N THR A 158 27.08 2.87 6.18
CA THR A 158 25.95 3.46 6.91
C THR A 158 26.17 4.95 7.19
N LEU A 159 27.42 5.36 7.47
CA LEU A 159 27.78 6.77 7.68
C LEU A 159 27.38 7.64 6.47
N PHE A 160 27.51 7.10 5.25
CA PHE A 160 27.06 7.81 4.05
C PHE A 160 25.56 8.15 4.11
N PHE A 161 24.70 7.21 4.51
CA PHE A 161 23.26 7.44 4.65
C PHE A 161 22.95 8.42 5.79
N VAL A 162 23.70 8.36 6.89
CA VAL A 162 23.56 9.32 7.99
C VAL A 162 23.95 10.74 7.55
N LEU A 163 25.05 10.89 6.84
CA LEU A 163 25.49 12.17 6.29
C LEU A 163 24.49 12.70 5.25
N PHE A 164 23.96 11.83 4.40
CA PHE A 164 22.90 12.17 3.46
C PHE A 164 21.66 12.73 4.20
N THR A 165 21.19 12.05 5.24
CA THR A 165 20.05 12.49 6.05
C THR A 165 20.35 13.82 6.76
N ALA A 166 21.55 13.99 7.33
CA ALA A 166 21.98 15.23 7.95
C ALA A 166 22.00 16.39 6.92
N THR A 167 22.46 16.14 5.71
CA THR A 167 22.42 17.13 4.61
C THR A 167 20.99 17.55 4.28
N LEU A 168 20.05 16.59 4.23
CA LEU A 168 18.63 16.90 3.99
C LEU A 168 18.04 17.77 5.11
N LEU A 169 18.39 17.51 6.37
CA LEU A 169 17.95 18.34 7.50
C LEU A 169 18.47 19.80 7.37
N VAL A 170 19.75 19.97 7.03
CA VAL A 170 20.35 21.30 6.82
C VAL A 170 19.68 22.00 5.64
N LEU A 171 19.48 21.32 4.51
CA LEU A 171 18.77 21.88 3.36
C LEU A 171 17.35 22.30 3.73
N GLY A 172 16.63 21.50 4.52
CA GLY A 172 15.28 21.83 4.99
C GLY A 172 15.23 23.12 5.79
N VAL A 173 16.21 23.37 6.68
CA VAL A 173 16.34 24.66 7.40
C VAL A 173 16.61 25.83 6.44
N ILE A 174 17.47 25.61 5.43
CA ILE A 174 17.84 26.66 4.45
C ILE A 174 16.64 27.02 3.58
N PHE A 175 15.91 26.03 3.09
CA PHE A 175 14.75 26.25 2.22
C PHE A 175 13.58 26.88 2.97
N HIS A 176 13.35 26.50 4.22
CA HIS A 176 12.31 27.08 5.07
C HIS A 176 12.46 28.63 5.19
N ASN A 177 13.68 29.13 5.27
CA ASN A 177 13.92 30.58 5.38
C ASN A 177 13.75 31.36 4.06
N LYS A 178 13.69 30.70 2.91
CA LYS A 178 13.69 31.30 1.57
C LYS A 178 12.34 31.44 0.91
N ASN A 179 11.27 30.89 1.51
CA ASN A 179 9.94 30.82 0.89
C ASN A 179 8.84 31.67 1.57
N PRO A 180 8.97 32.98 1.70
CA PRO A 180 7.81 33.84 1.78
C PRO A 180 7.49 34.32 0.35
N THR A 181 6.83 33.52 -0.48
CA THR A 181 6.10 34.05 -1.64
C THR A 181 4.76 34.54 -1.12
N PRO A 182 4.56 35.88 -0.95
CA PRO A 182 3.27 36.41 -0.54
C PRO A 182 2.26 36.09 -1.66
N ASN A 183 1.04 35.64 -1.27
CA ASN A 183 -0.07 35.26 -2.14
C ASN A 183 -0.06 33.82 -2.68
N THR A 184 0.51 32.87 -1.96
CA THR A 184 0.25 31.45 -2.25
C THR A 184 -1.11 31.02 -1.68
N ILE A 185 -1.72 30.02 -2.29
CA ILE A 185 -2.95 29.39 -1.79
C ILE A 185 -2.75 28.90 -0.34
N PHE A 186 -1.53 28.50 -0.01
CA PHE A 186 -1.12 28.00 1.30
C PHE A 186 -1.17 29.08 2.40
N ASP A 187 -0.97 30.38 2.08
CA ASP A 187 -1.07 31.47 3.06
C ASP A 187 -2.50 31.66 3.59
N LYS A 188 -3.47 31.16 2.85
CA LYS A 188 -4.88 31.20 3.24
C LYS A 188 -5.29 30.06 4.17
N ILE A 189 -4.46 29.04 4.34
CA ILE A 189 -4.74 27.86 5.18
C ILE A 189 -4.03 28.08 6.52
N ALA A 190 -4.78 28.48 7.56
CA ALA A 190 -4.27 28.82 8.88
C ALA A 190 -3.27 27.80 9.50
N PRO A 191 -3.47 26.46 9.39
CA PRO A 191 -2.54 25.48 9.96
C PRO A 191 -1.15 25.43 9.32
N LEU A 192 -0.95 26.12 8.18
CA LEU A 192 0.32 26.11 7.43
C LEU A 192 1.24 27.29 7.77
N LYS A 193 0.73 28.29 8.54
CA LYS A 193 1.39 29.58 8.74
C LYS A 193 2.48 29.58 9.82
N ASP A 194 2.38 28.70 10.83
CA ASP A 194 3.24 28.75 12.02
C ASP A 194 4.16 27.52 12.13
N MET A 195 4.98 27.27 11.08
CA MET A 195 5.96 26.19 11.12
C MET A 195 7.27 26.64 11.78
N THR A 196 7.80 25.80 12.66
CA THR A 196 9.13 25.98 13.24
C THR A 196 10.23 25.56 12.25
N LYS A 197 11.46 26.08 12.41
CA LYS A 197 12.62 25.68 11.58
C LYS A 197 12.90 24.17 11.64
N LEU A 198 12.66 23.56 12.81
CA LEU A 198 12.86 22.13 13.01
C LEU A 198 11.82 21.32 12.25
N GLU A 199 10.58 21.75 12.24
CA GLU A 199 9.52 21.13 11.42
C GLU A 199 9.85 21.22 9.93
N GLY A 200 10.32 22.38 9.43
CA GLY A 200 10.77 22.54 8.05
C GLY A 200 11.91 21.59 7.68
N ALA A 201 12.85 21.34 8.60
CA ALA A 201 13.91 20.35 8.42
C ALA A 201 13.35 18.93 8.33
N ALA A 202 12.46 18.54 9.24
CA ALA A 202 11.83 17.22 9.25
C ALA A 202 10.99 16.99 7.98
N LEU A 203 10.26 18.01 7.51
CA LEU A 203 9.47 17.95 6.29
C LEU A 203 10.32 17.71 5.03
N MET A 204 11.57 18.19 5.00
CA MET A 204 12.48 17.91 3.88
C MET A 204 12.86 16.44 3.80
N VAL A 205 13.17 15.81 4.94
CA VAL A 205 13.42 14.35 5.01
C VAL A 205 12.16 13.59 4.61
N LEU A 206 11.01 13.99 5.12
CA LEU A 206 9.73 13.39 4.77
C LEU A 206 9.43 13.50 3.26
N ALA A 207 9.69 14.66 2.64
CA ALA A 207 9.52 14.87 1.20
C ALA A 207 10.34 13.90 0.35
N VAL A 208 11.61 13.68 0.74
CA VAL A 208 12.49 12.71 0.05
C VAL A 208 11.99 11.28 0.27
N MET A 209 11.59 10.93 1.50
CA MET A 209 11.00 9.62 1.80
C MET A 209 9.71 9.38 1.00
N MET A 210 8.82 10.37 0.93
CA MET A 210 7.59 10.29 0.12
C MET A 210 7.90 10.16 -1.37
N THR A 211 8.92 10.85 -1.89
CA THR A 211 9.33 10.75 -3.30
C THR A 211 9.87 9.35 -3.62
N ALA A 212 10.80 8.86 -2.82
CA ALA A 212 11.36 7.53 -2.97
C ALA A 212 10.27 6.45 -2.81
N GLY A 213 9.41 6.60 -1.82
CA GLY A 213 8.30 5.70 -1.58
C GLY A 213 7.25 5.74 -2.70
N PHE A 214 6.94 6.92 -3.25
CA PHE A 214 6.00 7.02 -4.36
C PHE A 214 6.59 6.40 -5.66
N THR A 215 7.90 6.50 -5.85
CA THR A 215 8.58 5.77 -6.92
C THR A 215 8.43 4.26 -6.74
N ASN A 216 8.58 3.73 -5.52
CA ASN A 216 8.32 2.34 -5.20
C ASN A 216 6.84 1.96 -5.43
N VAL A 217 5.91 2.84 -5.09
CA VAL A 217 4.47 2.66 -5.36
C VAL A 217 4.21 2.59 -6.87
N VAL A 218 4.82 3.45 -7.66
CA VAL A 218 4.72 3.42 -9.14
C VAL A 218 5.25 2.10 -9.70
N LEU A 219 6.39 1.61 -9.22
CA LEU A 219 6.98 0.36 -9.72
C LEU A 219 6.18 -0.87 -9.28
N TYR A 220 5.97 -1.01 -7.97
CA TYR A 220 5.47 -2.25 -7.39
C TYR A 220 3.97 -2.25 -7.20
N THR A 221 3.38 -1.19 -6.62
CA THR A 221 1.94 -1.16 -6.36
C THR A 221 1.16 -1.09 -7.67
N ALA A 222 1.58 -0.26 -8.62
CA ALA A 222 0.91 -0.15 -9.91
C ALA A 222 0.94 -1.46 -10.71
N SER A 223 2.09 -2.17 -10.70
CA SER A 223 2.18 -3.49 -11.34
C SER A 223 1.39 -4.56 -10.58
N GLY A 224 1.39 -4.49 -9.24
CA GLY A 224 0.68 -5.40 -8.36
C GLY A 224 -0.84 -5.25 -8.37
N LEU A 225 -1.33 -4.06 -8.73
CA LEU A 225 -2.75 -3.70 -8.73
C LEU A 225 -3.62 -4.68 -9.54
N PHE A 226 -3.10 -5.20 -10.63
CA PHE A 226 -3.78 -6.16 -11.51
C PHE A 226 -3.22 -7.59 -11.38
N SER A 227 -1.97 -7.76 -11.01
CA SER A 227 -1.34 -9.08 -10.91
C SER A 227 -1.98 -9.95 -9.84
N TRP A 228 -2.33 -9.38 -8.69
CA TRP A 228 -2.94 -10.12 -7.60
C TRP A 228 -4.36 -10.58 -7.91
N PRO A 229 -5.33 -9.73 -8.33
CA PRO A 229 -6.68 -10.18 -8.66
C PRO A 229 -6.71 -11.13 -9.86
N ILE A 230 -5.92 -10.89 -10.90
CA ILE A 230 -5.83 -11.78 -12.05
C ILE A 230 -5.24 -13.14 -11.62
N GLY A 231 -4.24 -13.15 -10.74
CA GLY A 231 -3.69 -14.36 -10.15
C GLY A 231 -4.71 -15.14 -9.32
N LEU A 232 -5.65 -14.49 -8.63
CA LEU A 232 -6.77 -15.14 -7.94
C LEU A 232 -7.76 -15.75 -8.93
N ILE A 233 -8.04 -15.08 -10.05
CA ILE A 233 -8.96 -15.56 -11.08
C ILE A 233 -8.35 -16.77 -11.84
N LEU A 234 -7.09 -16.67 -12.24
CA LEU A 234 -6.40 -17.69 -13.05
C LEU A 234 -5.80 -18.84 -12.23
N GLY A 235 -5.42 -18.57 -10.98
CA GLY A 235 -4.48 -19.33 -10.15
C GLY A 235 -4.69 -20.83 -9.93
N THR A 236 -5.89 -21.42 -10.22
CA THR A 236 -6.13 -22.87 -10.09
C THR A 236 -6.38 -23.56 -11.42
N SER A 237 -6.68 -22.84 -12.48
CA SER A 237 -6.73 -23.44 -13.81
C SER A 237 -5.32 -23.90 -14.26
N SER A 238 -4.29 -23.30 -13.67
CA SER A 238 -2.89 -23.66 -13.88
C SER A 238 -2.55 -25.07 -13.37
N VAL A 239 -3.02 -25.48 -12.19
CA VAL A 239 -2.71 -26.82 -11.63
C VAL A 239 -3.41 -27.94 -12.41
N SER A 240 -4.67 -27.73 -12.79
CA SER A 240 -5.42 -28.73 -13.60
C SER A 240 -4.85 -28.82 -15.02
N LYS A 241 -4.52 -27.67 -15.64
CA LYS A 241 -3.86 -27.65 -16.96
C LYS A 241 -2.45 -28.24 -16.90
N ARG A 242 -1.70 -27.95 -15.83
CA ARG A 242 -0.35 -28.52 -15.64
C ARG A 242 -0.42 -30.05 -15.51
N HIS A 243 -1.43 -30.58 -14.84
CA HIS A 243 -1.63 -32.02 -14.74
C HIS A 243 -1.97 -32.64 -16.12
N GLU A 244 -2.78 -31.93 -16.90
CA GLU A 244 -3.14 -32.31 -18.26
C GLU A 244 -1.91 -32.22 -19.20
N ASP A 245 -1.16 -31.11 -19.16
CA ASP A 245 0.07 -30.91 -19.95
C ASP A 245 1.16 -31.97 -19.62
N ILE A 246 1.36 -32.29 -18.33
CA ILE A 246 2.32 -33.31 -17.88
C ILE A 246 1.90 -34.70 -18.40
N ARG A 247 0.62 -35.00 -18.32
CA ARG A 247 0.08 -36.27 -18.80
C ARG A 247 0.24 -36.43 -20.31
N ASP A 248 -0.13 -35.41 -21.08
CA ASP A 248 0.00 -35.42 -22.54
C ASP A 248 1.48 -35.53 -22.95
N ARG A 249 2.39 -34.87 -22.22
CA ARG A 249 3.84 -34.94 -22.49
C ARG A 249 4.43 -36.30 -22.10
N SER A 250 3.99 -36.88 -21.00
CA SER A 250 4.40 -38.22 -20.59
C SER A 250 3.95 -39.28 -21.58
N ASP A 251 2.72 -39.18 -22.09
CA ASP A 251 2.19 -40.12 -23.09
C ASP A 251 2.95 -40.05 -24.42
N LEU A 252 3.30 -38.83 -24.86
CA LEU A 252 4.16 -38.58 -26.04
C LEU A 252 5.57 -39.20 -25.87
N LEU A 253 6.19 -39.01 -24.71
CA LEU A 253 7.51 -39.56 -24.41
C LEU A 253 7.48 -41.10 -24.29
N ARG A 254 6.43 -41.67 -23.70
CA ARG A 254 6.23 -43.13 -23.65
C ARG A 254 6.15 -43.72 -25.04
N MET A 255 5.37 -43.16 -25.95
CA MET A 255 5.31 -43.58 -27.34
C MET A 255 6.67 -43.51 -28.04
N ARG A 256 7.47 -42.47 -27.74
CA ARG A 256 8.81 -42.31 -28.33
C ARG A 256 9.81 -43.33 -27.77
N VAL A 257 9.76 -43.61 -26.47
CA VAL A 257 10.59 -44.63 -25.82
C VAL A 257 10.23 -46.00 -26.35
N ASP A 258 8.94 -46.36 -26.48
CA ASP A 258 8.48 -47.64 -27.03
C ASP A 258 8.92 -47.82 -28.48
N THR A 259 8.86 -46.77 -29.32
CA THR A 259 9.31 -46.84 -30.71
C THR A 259 10.84 -47.03 -30.82
N LEU A 260 11.61 -46.40 -29.95
CA LEU A 260 13.08 -46.57 -29.92
C LEU A 260 13.46 -47.94 -29.36
N MET A 261 12.72 -48.47 -28.36
CA MET A 261 12.93 -49.83 -27.84
C MET A 261 12.62 -50.92 -28.88
N GLU A 262 11.56 -50.73 -29.67
CA GLU A 262 11.19 -51.67 -30.73
C GLU A 262 12.20 -51.68 -31.86
N ARG A 263 12.76 -50.52 -32.23
CA ARG A 263 13.92 -50.41 -33.16
C ARG A 263 15.17 -51.07 -32.59
N SER A 264 15.43 -50.94 -31.30
CA SER A 264 16.55 -51.59 -30.61
C SER A 264 16.50 -53.10 -30.73
N ARG A 265 15.26 -53.70 -30.71
CA ARG A 265 15.05 -55.13 -30.84
C ARG A 265 15.18 -55.66 -32.26
N THR A 266 14.89 -54.82 -33.27
CA THR A 266 14.87 -55.28 -34.68
C THR A 266 16.16 -55.01 -35.41
N ASN A 267 16.76 -53.81 -35.31
CA ASN A 267 17.88 -53.37 -36.18
C ASN A 267 19.12 -52.87 -35.42
N GLY A 268 19.14 -52.86 -34.08
CA GLY A 268 20.16 -52.21 -33.29
C GLY A 268 20.02 -50.67 -33.35
N LEU A 269 20.45 -49.99 -32.27
CA LEU A 269 20.42 -48.52 -32.16
C LEU A 269 21.77 -47.94 -32.57
N THR A 270 21.74 -46.83 -33.31
CA THR A 270 22.92 -45.95 -33.47
C THR A 270 23.28 -45.27 -32.14
N ASP A 271 24.53 -44.81 -32.01
CA ASP A 271 24.95 -44.17 -30.75
C ASP A 271 24.13 -42.91 -30.43
N GLU A 272 23.67 -42.16 -31.43
CA GLU A 272 22.74 -41.01 -31.25
C GLU A 272 21.34 -41.46 -30.78
N GLU A 273 20.81 -42.53 -31.31
CA GLU A 273 19.50 -43.08 -30.90
C GLU A 273 19.56 -43.65 -29.49
N ARG A 274 20.69 -44.21 -29.09
CA ARG A 274 20.90 -44.68 -27.71
C ARG A 274 20.92 -43.51 -26.71
N GLU A 275 21.58 -42.43 -27.08
CA GLU A 275 21.61 -41.21 -26.26
C GLU A 275 20.22 -40.56 -26.15
N GLN A 276 19.46 -40.53 -27.25
CA GLN A 276 18.05 -40.08 -27.25
C GLN A 276 17.15 -40.94 -26.38
N LEU A 277 17.34 -42.26 -26.35
CA LEU A 277 16.61 -43.15 -25.50
C LEU A 277 16.87 -42.88 -24.02
N VAL A 278 18.15 -42.74 -23.64
CA VAL A 278 18.52 -42.43 -22.24
C VAL A 278 17.98 -41.09 -21.79
N ARG A 279 18.03 -40.07 -22.66
CA ARG A 279 17.45 -38.75 -22.36
C ARG A 279 15.92 -38.83 -22.19
N ALA A 280 15.22 -39.51 -23.10
CA ALA A 280 13.77 -39.67 -23.02
C ALA A 280 13.32 -40.45 -21.79
N GLU A 281 14.08 -41.50 -21.39
CA GLU A 281 13.79 -42.28 -20.16
C GLU A 281 14.01 -41.41 -18.90
N ASN A 282 15.06 -40.58 -18.86
CA ASN A 282 15.31 -39.69 -17.72
C ASN A 282 14.24 -38.60 -17.60
N GLU A 283 13.82 -38.02 -18.73
CA GLU A 283 12.74 -37.03 -18.77
C GLU A 283 11.40 -37.68 -18.35
N LEU A 284 11.12 -38.89 -18.79
CA LEU A 284 9.94 -39.62 -18.38
C LEU A 284 9.91 -39.89 -16.86
N ARG A 285 11.04 -40.32 -16.28
CA ARG A 285 11.17 -40.52 -14.83
C ARG A 285 10.97 -39.21 -14.02
N GLN A 286 11.39 -38.10 -14.57
CA GLN A 286 11.15 -36.77 -13.94
C GLN A 286 9.66 -36.43 -13.98
N LEU A 287 9.00 -36.57 -15.13
CA LEU A 287 7.55 -36.35 -15.28
C LEU A 287 6.70 -37.28 -14.43
N ASP A 288 7.05 -38.58 -14.35
CA ASP A 288 6.36 -39.54 -13.48
C ASP A 288 6.47 -39.18 -11.98
N ARG A 289 7.61 -38.62 -11.53
CA ARG A 289 7.78 -38.09 -10.17
C ARG A 289 6.94 -36.82 -9.94
N GLU A 290 6.88 -35.91 -10.90
CA GLU A 290 6.02 -34.74 -10.84
C GLU A 290 4.54 -35.13 -10.84
N GLU A 291 4.12 -36.06 -11.67
CA GLU A 291 2.75 -36.58 -11.70
C GLU A 291 2.37 -37.28 -10.38
N GLY A 292 3.27 -38.07 -9.80
CA GLY A 292 3.10 -38.67 -8.48
C GLY A 292 2.97 -37.63 -7.36
N GLY A 293 3.78 -36.56 -7.38
CA GLY A 293 3.67 -35.44 -6.44
C GLY A 293 2.35 -34.69 -6.59
N LEU A 294 1.92 -34.41 -7.82
CA LEU A 294 0.65 -33.74 -8.12
C LEU A 294 -0.57 -34.61 -7.80
N SER A 295 -0.52 -35.93 -8.04
CA SER A 295 -1.60 -36.86 -7.70
C SER A 295 -1.77 -36.99 -6.18
N GLY A 296 -0.69 -37.08 -5.41
CA GLY A 296 -0.69 -37.02 -3.95
C GLY A 296 -1.29 -35.71 -3.42
N TYR A 297 -0.95 -34.59 -4.05
CA TYR A 297 -1.51 -33.28 -3.72
C TYR A 297 -3.02 -33.20 -4.08
N SER A 298 -3.45 -33.73 -5.22
CA SER A 298 -4.84 -33.69 -5.68
C SER A 298 -5.76 -34.54 -4.81
N SER A 299 -5.26 -35.63 -4.19
CA SER A 299 -6.02 -36.48 -3.26
C SER A 299 -6.15 -35.84 -1.86
N SER A 300 -5.32 -34.84 -1.54
CA SER A 300 -5.30 -34.17 -0.23
C SER A 300 -6.61 -33.44 0.05
N TRP A 301 -7.05 -33.45 1.33
CA TRP A 301 -8.21 -32.71 1.79
C TRP A 301 -8.05 -31.18 1.56
N THR A 302 -6.83 -30.68 1.65
CA THR A 302 -6.50 -29.27 1.35
C THR A 302 -6.79 -28.89 -0.10
N TYR A 303 -6.57 -29.79 -1.06
CA TYR A 303 -6.91 -29.57 -2.47
C TYR A 303 -8.43 -29.54 -2.68
N LYS A 304 -9.16 -30.49 -2.08
CA LYS A 304 -10.64 -30.54 -2.15
C LYS A 304 -11.26 -29.29 -1.55
N LEU A 305 -10.74 -28.79 -0.40
CA LEU A 305 -11.17 -27.55 0.21
C LEU A 305 -10.87 -26.34 -0.71
N ARG A 306 -9.67 -26.31 -1.31
CA ARG A 306 -9.28 -25.25 -2.25
C ARG A 306 -10.17 -25.24 -3.49
N LEU A 307 -10.56 -26.40 -3.99
CA LEU A 307 -11.49 -26.53 -5.12
C LEU A 307 -12.89 -26.04 -4.74
N ALA A 308 -13.39 -26.39 -3.55
CA ALA A 308 -14.69 -25.92 -3.05
C ALA A 308 -14.74 -24.38 -2.85
N ILE A 309 -13.62 -23.77 -2.44
CA ILE A 309 -13.50 -22.30 -2.25
C ILE A 309 -13.28 -21.57 -3.59
N ARG A 310 -13.00 -22.28 -4.69
CA ARG A 310 -12.68 -21.71 -6.00
C ARG A 310 -13.69 -20.69 -6.53
N PRO A 311 -15.01 -20.93 -6.55
CA PRO A 311 -15.97 -19.93 -7.03
C PRO A 311 -15.93 -18.64 -6.21
N VAL A 312 -15.70 -18.75 -4.89
CA VAL A 312 -15.53 -17.57 -4.01
C VAL A 312 -14.24 -16.81 -4.36
N GLN A 313 -13.14 -17.50 -4.62
CA GLN A 313 -11.88 -16.86 -5.04
C GLN A 313 -12.03 -16.11 -6.37
N ILE A 314 -12.75 -16.65 -7.33
CA ILE A 314 -13.04 -15.96 -8.61
C ILE A 314 -13.88 -14.73 -8.38
N LEU A 315 -14.95 -14.83 -7.58
CA LEU A 315 -15.82 -13.71 -7.24
C LEU A 315 -15.02 -12.58 -6.54
N VAL A 316 -14.22 -12.93 -5.53
CA VAL A 316 -13.35 -11.99 -4.83
C VAL A 316 -12.32 -11.37 -5.80
N GLY A 317 -11.72 -12.18 -6.68
CA GLY A 317 -10.80 -11.68 -7.71
C GLY A 317 -11.46 -10.67 -8.67
N LEU A 318 -12.71 -10.91 -9.09
CA LEU A 318 -13.47 -10.00 -9.92
C LEU A 318 -13.81 -8.70 -9.18
N LEU A 319 -14.22 -8.78 -7.90
CA LEU A 319 -14.48 -7.60 -7.08
C LEU A 319 -13.22 -6.74 -6.88
N ILE A 320 -12.08 -7.36 -6.60
CA ILE A 320 -10.81 -6.65 -6.45
C ILE A 320 -10.35 -6.08 -7.78
N CYS A 321 -10.56 -6.77 -8.90
CA CYS A 321 -10.24 -6.26 -10.23
C CYS A 321 -11.09 -5.04 -10.57
N SER A 322 -12.39 -5.04 -10.26
CA SER A 322 -13.27 -3.87 -10.43
C SER A 322 -12.82 -2.70 -9.55
N LEU A 323 -12.41 -2.95 -8.30
CA LEU A 323 -11.83 -1.93 -7.42
C LEU A 323 -10.55 -1.33 -8.04
N SER A 324 -9.66 -2.16 -8.59
CA SER A 324 -8.44 -1.71 -9.27
C SER A 324 -8.73 -0.79 -10.45
N LEU A 325 -9.75 -1.11 -11.24
CA LEU A 325 -10.20 -0.26 -12.36
C LEU A 325 -10.77 1.07 -11.87
N VAL A 326 -11.55 1.07 -10.79
CA VAL A 326 -12.08 2.31 -10.18
C VAL A 326 -10.95 3.19 -9.69
N LEU A 327 -9.94 2.64 -8.99
CA LEU A 327 -8.78 3.40 -8.52
C LEU A 327 -7.99 4.01 -9.69
N LEU A 328 -7.76 3.24 -10.75
CA LEU A 328 -7.07 3.73 -11.94
C LEU A 328 -7.86 4.84 -12.64
N ALA A 329 -9.16 4.64 -12.84
CA ALA A 329 -10.04 5.65 -13.46
C ALA A 329 -10.08 6.94 -12.62
N THR A 330 -10.19 6.82 -11.30
CA THR A 330 -10.16 7.96 -10.38
C THR A 330 -8.88 8.76 -10.53
N LEU A 331 -7.72 8.09 -10.55
CA LEU A 331 -6.42 8.77 -10.65
C LEU A 331 -6.29 9.51 -12.00
N ILE A 332 -6.80 8.92 -13.09
CA ILE A 332 -6.83 9.58 -14.41
C ILE A 332 -7.70 10.85 -14.35
N ILE A 333 -8.93 10.72 -13.84
CA ILE A 333 -9.89 11.84 -13.74
C ILE A 333 -9.31 12.98 -12.91
N VAL A 334 -8.77 12.68 -11.73
CA VAL A 334 -8.21 13.70 -10.83
C VAL A 334 -6.96 14.35 -11.43
N ASN A 335 -6.08 13.59 -12.10
CA ASN A 335 -4.91 14.18 -12.74
C ASN A 335 -5.28 15.10 -13.92
N ILE A 336 -6.34 14.78 -14.67
CA ILE A 336 -6.90 15.67 -15.71
C ILE A 336 -7.47 16.94 -15.06
N ASP A 337 -8.24 16.81 -13.98
CA ASP A 337 -8.82 17.96 -13.25
C ASP A 337 -7.72 18.89 -12.71
N ARG A 338 -6.61 18.34 -12.21
CA ARG A 338 -5.44 19.10 -11.77
C ARG A 338 -4.74 19.89 -12.87
N ILE A 339 -4.67 19.36 -14.09
CA ILE A 339 -4.15 20.12 -15.25
C ILE A 339 -5.07 21.27 -15.60
N MET A 340 -6.38 21.02 -15.61
CA MET A 340 -7.37 21.99 -16.08
C MET A 340 -7.68 23.08 -15.06
N HIS A 341 -7.73 22.72 -13.76
CA HIS A 341 -8.22 23.59 -12.70
C HIS A 341 -7.26 23.73 -11.51
N GLY A 342 -6.11 23.06 -11.53
CA GLY A 342 -5.13 23.13 -10.46
C GLY A 342 -4.34 24.43 -10.43
N ALA A 343 -3.70 24.70 -9.30
CA ALA A 343 -2.95 25.93 -9.02
C ALA A 343 -1.63 26.09 -9.82
N GLY A 344 -1.34 25.15 -10.73
CA GLY A 344 -0.15 25.15 -11.56
C GLY A 344 1.11 24.58 -10.89
N PRO A 345 2.24 24.49 -11.65
CA PRO A 345 3.45 23.80 -11.18
C PRO A 345 4.10 24.45 -9.97
N LYS A 346 4.11 25.78 -9.85
CA LYS A 346 4.70 26.48 -8.71
C LYS A 346 3.97 26.24 -7.38
N GLN A 347 2.77 25.72 -7.42
CA GLN A 347 1.98 25.34 -6.24
C GLN A 347 1.68 23.83 -6.20
N GLY A 348 2.51 23.02 -6.89
CA GLY A 348 2.43 21.57 -6.87
C GLY A 348 1.16 20.97 -7.44
N TYR A 349 0.47 21.67 -8.36
CA TYR A 349 -0.82 21.26 -8.94
C TYR A 349 -1.89 20.95 -7.89
N VAL A 350 -1.88 21.65 -6.75
CA VAL A 350 -2.91 21.49 -5.72
C VAL A 350 -4.27 21.91 -6.27
N LEU A 351 -5.28 21.09 -6.05
CA LEU A 351 -6.65 21.35 -6.45
C LEU A 351 -7.42 21.92 -5.26
N LEU A 352 -7.94 23.15 -5.39
CA LEU A 352 -8.72 23.80 -4.33
C LEU A 352 -10.13 23.23 -4.24
N GLU A 353 -10.77 23.08 -5.38
CA GLU A 353 -12.11 22.53 -5.51
C GLU A 353 -12.12 21.54 -6.68
N GLN A 354 -12.69 20.37 -6.44
CA GLN A 354 -12.82 19.34 -7.45
C GLN A 354 -14.02 19.67 -8.34
N LYS A 355 -13.78 19.90 -9.63
CA LYS A 355 -14.83 20.23 -10.60
C LYS A 355 -15.34 19.03 -11.39
N ILE A 356 -14.49 18.03 -11.59
CA ILE A 356 -14.85 16.80 -12.31
C ILE A 356 -15.32 15.76 -11.29
N PHE A 357 -16.37 15.01 -11.62
CA PHE A 357 -16.93 13.95 -10.77
C PHE A 357 -15.87 12.90 -10.42
N ASN A 358 -15.69 12.65 -9.14
CA ASN A 358 -14.76 11.65 -8.61
C ASN A 358 -15.52 10.44 -8.08
N PRO A 359 -15.42 9.27 -8.73
CA PRO A 359 -16.15 8.08 -8.32
C PRO A 359 -15.73 7.57 -6.95
N LEU A 360 -14.44 7.68 -6.58
CA LEU A 360 -13.94 7.20 -5.28
C LEU A 360 -14.43 8.08 -4.13
N GLU A 361 -14.42 9.40 -4.28
CA GLU A 361 -14.97 10.31 -3.28
C GLU A 361 -16.48 10.11 -3.07
N PHE A 362 -17.19 9.89 -4.16
CA PHE A 362 -18.61 9.57 -4.09
C PHE A 362 -18.87 8.28 -3.31
N ILE A 363 -18.11 7.22 -3.58
CA ILE A 363 -18.19 5.94 -2.86
C ILE A 363 -17.89 6.16 -1.38
N PHE A 364 -16.81 6.86 -1.04
CA PHE A 364 -16.43 7.13 0.34
C PHE A 364 -17.52 7.91 1.10
N THR A 365 -18.04 8.97 0.50
CA THR A 365 -19.09 9.79 1.11
C THR A 365 -20.37 8.99 1.33
N LYS A 366 -20.76 8.14 0.38
CA LYS A 366 -21.97 7.32 0.50
C LYS A 366 -21.83 6.18 1.49
N LEU A 367 -20.68 5.52 1.54
CA LEU A 367 -20.44 4.44 2.50
C LEU A 367 -20.34 4.95 3.94
N GLN A 368 -19.92 6.19 4.13
CA GLN A 368 -19.80 6.79 5.46
C GLN A 368 -21.16 7.18 6.07
N ASP A 369 -22.22 7.32 5.26
CA ASP A 369 -23.59 7.47 5.74
C ASP A 369 -24.04 6.24 6.57
N PHE A 370 -23.40 5.09 6.38
CA PHE A 370 -23.58 3.89 7.20
C PHE A 370 -22.66 3.93 8.42
N VAL A 371 -23.19 4.29 9.57
CA VAL A 371 -22.48 4.54 10.85
C VAL A 371 -21.49 3.44 11.26
N PHE A 372 -21.75 2.17 10.92
CA PHE A 372 -20.88 1.03 11.24
C PHE A 372 -19.73 0.80 10.24
N VAL A 373 -19.66 1.57 9.16
CA VAL A 373 -18.78 1.31 8.02
C VAL A 373 -17.72 2.43 7.85
N GLY A 374 -17.71 3.44 8.70
CA GLY A 374 -16.92 4.67 8.54
C GLY A 374 -15.46 4.49 8.06
N PRO A 375 -14.58 3.79 8.80
CA PRO A 375 -13.18 3.60 8.38
C PRO A 375 -12.98 2.44 7.38
N LEU A 376 -13.97 1.54 7.21
CA LEU A 376 -13.84 0.32 6.42
C LEU A 376 -13.37 0.54 4.97
N PRO A 377 -13.90 1.49 4.20
CA PRO A 377 -13.47 1.68 2.81
C PRO A 377 -11.99 2.03 2.70
N LEU A 378 -11.49 2.92 3.56
CA LEU A 378 -10.07 3.26 3.61
C LEU A 378 -9.22 2.09 4.11
N LEU A 379 -9.66 1.34 5.12
CA LEU A 379 -8.98 0.14 5.61
C LEU A 379 -8.86 -0.92 4.52
N VAL A 380 -9.90 -1.15 3.75
CA VAL A 380 -9.88 -2.10 2.62
C VAL A 380 -8.90 -1.65 1.55
N ILE A 381 -8.92 -0.37 1.17
CA ILE A 381 -8.04 0.15 0.12
C ILE A 381 -6.58 0.16 0.57
N THR A 382 -6.27 0.60 1.79
CA THR A 382 -4.89 0.61 2.30
C THR A 382 -4.33 -0.81 2.45
N SER A 383 -5.17 -1.76 2.92
CA SER A 383 -4.81 -3.17 2.97
C SER A 383 -4.57 -3.75 1.58
N PHE A 384 -5.45 -3.43 0.62
CA PHE A 384 -5.31 -3.84 -0.76
C PHE A 384 -4.03 -3.30 -1.40
N LEU A 385 -3.71 -2.01 -1.23
CA LEU A 385 -2.47 -1.41 -1.74
C LEU A 385 -1.22 -2.10 -1.16
N SER A 386 -1.24 -2.46 0.13
CA SER A 386 -0.14 -3.19 0.78
C SER A 386 0.07 -4.57 0.16
N VAL A 387 -1.01 -5.34 -0.05
CA VAL A 387 -0.94 -6.67 -0.68
C VAL A 387 -0.55 -6.55 -2.16
N ALA A 388 -1.06 -5.55 -2.88
CA ALA A 388 -0.69 -5.26 -4.25
C ALA A 388 0.82 -4.97 -4.37
N THR A 389 1.39 -4.17 -3.45
CA THR A 389 2.83 -3.89 -3.42
C THR A 389 3.65 -5.18 -3.26
N VAL A 390 3.27 -6.04 -2.32
CA VAL A 390 3.94 -7.34 -2.13
C VAL A 390 3.84 -8.22 -3.38
N SER A 391 2.67 -8.24 -4.02
CA SER A 391 2.47 -8.99 -5.27
C SER A 391 3.33 -8.44 -6.42
N GLY A 392 3.45 -7.10 -6.51
CA GLY A 392 4.31 -6.45 -7.49
C GLY A 392 5.79 -6.77 -7.29
N VAL A 393 6.27 -6.71 -6.04
CA VAL A 393 7.66 -7.09 -5.71
C VAL A 393 7.92 -8.56 -6.05
N ARG A 394 6.99 -9.46 -5.74
CA ARG A 394 7.15 -10.88 -6.08
C ARG A 394 7.28 -11.10 -7.58
N ASN A 395 6.50 -10.39 -8.39
CA ASN A 395 6.47 -10.59 -9.84
C ASN A 395 7.62 -9.91 -10.57
N LEU A 396 8.02 -8.71 -10.14
CA LEU A 396 9.10 -7.93 -10.76
C LEU A 396 10.48 -8.24 -10.18
N GLY A 397 10.55 -8.74 -8.93
CA GLY A 397 11.77 -8.75 -8.14
C GLY A 397 12.09 -7.38 -7.55
N LEU A 398 13.18 -7.28 -6.82
CA LEU A 398 13.64 -6.05 -6.17
C LEU A 398 14.62 -5.31 -7.10
N TRP A 399 14.26 -4.09 -7.49
CA TRP A 399 15.03 -3.23 -8.38
C TRP A 399 15.65 -2.08 -7.59
N LEU A 400 16.89 -1.77 -7.88
CA LEU A 400 17.55 -0.54 -7.48
C LEU A 400 17.66 0.35 -8.72
N VAL A 401 16.80 1.38 -8.81
CA VAL A 401 16.66 2.29 -9.94
C VAL A 401 16.32 1.55 -11.24
N LEU A 402 17.30 1.04 -11.96
CA LEU A 402 17.16 0.37 -13.28
C LEU A 402 17.68 -1.07 -13.29
N VAL A 403 18.31 -1.50 -12.20
CA VAL A 403 18.93 -2.83 -12.10
C VAL A 403 18.14 -3.69 -11.13
N ARG A 404 17.79 -4.91 -11.56
CA ARG A 404 17.20 -5.91 -10.68
C ARG A 404 18.30 -6.55 -9.83
N VAL A 405 18.26 -6.25 -8.52
CA VAL A 405 19.29 -6.71 -7.57
C VAL A 405 18.95 -8.11 -7.03
N TYR A 406 17.65 -8.33 -6.68
CA TYR A 406 17.23 -9.60 -6.09
C TYR A 406 15.94 -10.12 -6.73
N ARG A 407 15.86 -11.44 -6.89
CA ARG A 407 14.60 -12.17 -7.12
C ARG A 407 14.09 -12.73 -5.79
N VAL A 408 12.81 -12.58 -5.54
CA VAL A 408 12.16 -13.13 -4.34
C VAL A 408 11.72 -14.56 -4.67
N LYS A 409 12.53 -15.56 -4.28
CA LYS A 409 12.25 -16.99 -4.50
C LYS A 409 11.82 -17.64 -3.18
N VAL A 410 10.92 -18.63 -3.26
CA VAL A 410 10.45 -19.41 -2.09
C VAL A 410 11.61 -20.16 -1.47
N ALA A 411 11.79 -20.06 -0.15
CA ALA A 411 12.82 -20.72 0.66
C ALA A 411 14.30 -20.44 0.25
N ARG A 412 14.53 -19.52 -0.70
CA ARG A 412 15.87 -19.19 -1.24
C ARG A 412 16.21 -17.69 -1.22
N THR A 413 15.40 -16.87 -0.50
CA THR A 413 15.65 -15.43 -0.45
C THR A 413 16.66 -15.10 0.64
N HIS A 414 17.81 -14.50 0.26
CA HIS A 414 18.84 -14.08 1.20
C HIS A 414 18.35 -13.04 2.19
N PRO A 415 18.92 -12.97 3.42
CA PRO A 415 18.54 -12.01 4.46
C PRO A 415 18.62 -10.55 3.99
N GLN A 416 19.59 -10.21 3.15
CA GLN A 416 19.77 -8.87 2.56
C GLN A 416 18.58 -8.48 1.67
N ALA A 417 18.08 -9.41 0.86
CA ALA A 417 16.92 -9.17 0.01
C ALA A 417 15.65 -8.93 0.84
N LEU A 418 15.48 -9.60 1.98
CA LEU A 418 14.38 -9.36 2.91
C LEU A 418 14.47 -7.99 3.59
N LEU A 419 15.69 -7.54 3.97
CA LEU A 419 15.89 -6.20 4.52
C LEU A 419 15.58 -5.12 3.49
N TYR A 420 16.04 -5.28 2.23
CA TYR A 420 15.72 -4.36 1.14
C TYR A 420 14.21 -4.34 0.83
N PHE A 421 13.57 -5.50 0.85
CA PHE A 421 12.11 -5.62 0.72
C PHE A 421 11.38 -4.83 1.82
N CYS A 422 11.82 -4.92 3.08
CA CYS A 422 11.21 -4.17 4.18
C CYS A 422 11.37 -2.65 4.00
N ALA A 423 12.56 -2.17 3.60
CA ALA A 423 12.77 -0.76 3.29
C ALA A 423 11.84 -0.28 2.18
N THR A 424 11.70 -1.07 1.11
CA THR A 424 10.80 -0.77 0.00
C THR A 424 9.35 -0.64 0.45
N ILE A 425 8.85 -1.57 1.28
CA ILE A 425 7.47 -1.53 1.79
C ILE A 425 7.27 -0.40 2.82
N MET A 426 8.25 -0.11 3.68
CA MET A 426 8.16 1.02 4.61
C MET A 426 8.01 2.35 3.87
N LEU A 427 8.84 2.59 2.86
CA LEU A 427 8.75 3.78 2.02
C LEU A 427 7.43 3.84 1.25
N ALA A 428 6.95 2.71 0.72
CA ALA A 428 5.66 2.64 0.04
C ALA A 428 4.49 2.96 0.99
N ALA A 429 4.53 2.47 2.26
CA ALA A 429 3.50 2.74 3.26
C ALA A 429 3.38 4.24 3.60
N VAL A 430 4.52 4.94 3.71
CA VAL A 430 4.53 6.42 3.86
C VAL A 430 3.84 7.09 2.66
N SER A 431 4.06 6.59 1.47
CA SER A 431 3.56 7.17 0.22
C SER A 431 2.12 6.78 -0.12
N PHE A 432 1.54 5.79 0.56
CA PHE A 432 0.11 5.49 0.41
C PHE A 432 -0.76 6.67 0.84
N ASN A 433 -0.36 7.40 1.88
CA ASN A 433 -1.06 8.62 2.30
C ASN A 433 -1.09 9.66 1.16
N LEU A 434 0.04 9.85 0.48
CA LEU A 434 0.15 10.75 -0.67
C LEU A 434 -0.67 10.26 -1.88
N LEU A 435 -0.64 8.95 -2.17
CA LEU A 435 -1.42 8.35 -3.26
C LEU A 435 -2.92 8.53 -3.02
N LEU A 436 -3.40 8.24 -1.81
CA LEU A 436 -4.81 8.38 -1.43
C LEU A 436 -5.25 9.85 -1.42
N TYR A 437 -4.40 10.76 -0.91
CA TYR A 437 -4.61 12.21 -1.04
C TYR A 437 -4.68 12.64 -2.51
N SER A 438 -3.86 12.04 -3.37
CA SER A 438 -3.91 12.31 -4.81
C SER A 438 -5.21 11.84 -5.47
N MET A 439 -5.85 10.78 -4.98
CA MET A 439 -7.08 10.22 -5.54
C MET A 439 -8.35 10.87 -4.97
N ALA A 440 -8.36 11.24 -3.68
CA ALA A 440 -9.55 11.72 -2.98
C ALA A 440 -9.17 12.84 -2.00
N SER A 441 -8.66 13.96 -2.51
CA SER A 441 -8.07 15.05 -1.70
C SER A 441 -9.05 15.63 -0.68
N ARG A 442 -10.32 15.84 -1.06
CA ARG A 442 -11.35 16.38 -0.18
C ARG A 442 -11.67 15.42 0.96
N PHE A 443 -11.93 14.15 0.63
CA PHE A 443 -12.26 13.14 1.64
C PHE A 443 -11.11 12.87 2.60
N ILE A 444 -9.88 12.80 2.09
CA ILE A 444 -8.68 12.61 2.93
C ILE A 444 -8.42 13.83 3.81
N SER A 445 -8.75 15.04 3.36
CA SER A 445 -8.54 16.27 4.14
C SER A 445 -9.60 16.51 5.20
N PHE A 446 -10.86 16.22 4.92
CA PHE A 446 -11.99 16.60 5.76
C PHE A 446 -12.91 15.44 6.18
N GLY A 447 -12.68 14.24 5.65
CA GLY A 447 -13.62 13.13 5.83
C GLY A 447 -14.99 13.45 5.23
N SER A 448 -16.05 13.11 5.95
CA SER A 448 -17.44 13.41 5.57
C SER A 448 -17.98 14.71 6.15
N GLN A 449 -17.12 15.62 6.61
CA GLN A 449 -17.56 16.86 7.23
C GLN A 449 -18.36 17.74 6.28
N ASN A 450 -19.47 18.25 6.80
CA ASN A 450 -20.26 19.30 6.19
C ASN A 450 -20.12 20.60 6.99
N PHE A 451 -20.41 21.75 6.38
CA PHE A 451 -20.51 23.03 7.05
C PHE A 451 -21.75 23.80 6.57
N LYS A 452 -22.21 24.73 7.37
CA LYS A 452 -23.33 25.60 7.02
C LYS A 452 -22.81 27.00 6.76
N PRO A 453 -22.84 27.50 5.50
CA PRO A 453 -22.43 28.85 5.19
C PRO A 453 -23.26 29.88 5.95
N GLN A 454 -22.64 30.98 6.40
CA GLN A 454 -23.36 32.07 7.07
C GLN A 454 -24.46 32.63 6.16
N GLY A 455 -25.71 32.67 6.68
CA GLY A 455 -26.85 33.15 5.92
C GLY A 455 -27.54 32.15 5.00
N SER A 456 -27.07 30.89 4.93
CA SER A 456 -27.70 29.82 4.15
C SER A 456 -28.29 28.74 5.05
N ASN A 457 -29.44 28.22 4.67
CA ASN A 457 -30.03 27.06 5.34
C ASN A 457 -29.57 25.71 4.74
N THR A 458 -28.75 25.73 3.67
CA THR A 458 -28.22 24.53 3.03
C THR A 458 -26.85 24.18 3.55
N THR A 459 -26.65 22.90 3.89
CA THR A 459 -25.35 22.35 4.24
C THR A 459 -24.54 22.05 2.98
N ARG A 460 -23.22 22.34 3.02
CA ARG A 460 -22.27 22.04 1.94
C ARG A 460 -21.14 21.16 2.50
N PRO A 461 -20.56 20.26 1.69
CA PRO A 461 -19.38 19.52 2.11
C PRO A 461 -18.17 20.46 2.22
N CYS A 462 -17.30 20.23 3.21
CA CYS A 462 -16.06 20.97 3.38
C CYS A 462 -15.15 20.84 2.15
N SER A 463 -14.54 21.95 1.71
CA SER A 463 -13.58 22.00 0.61
C SER A 463 -12.42 22.95 0.93
N LEU A 464 -11.30 22.82 0.23
CA LEU A 464 -10.14 23.74 0.38
C LEU A 464 -10.45 25.16 -0.12
N ALA A 465 -11.46 25.31 -0.98
CA ALA A 465 -11.90 26.61 -1.49
C ALA A 465 -12.71 27.39 -0.45
N ASP A 466 -13.50 26.68 0.35
CA ASP A 466 -14.36 27.28 1.37
C ASP A 466 -13.59 27.43 2.68
N HIS A 467 -12.94 28.57 2.84
CA HIS A 467 -12.11 28.95 4.00
C HIS A 467 -12.95 29.33 5.22
N ASN A 468 -13.70 28.39 5.75
CA ASN A 468 -14.35 28.62 7.02
C ASN A 468 -13.58 27.90 8.12
N ASP A 469 -13.28 28.62 9.23
CA ASP A 469 -12.73 28.07 10.48
C ASP A 469 -13.60 26.92 11.06
N GLN A 470 -14.68 26.59 10.37
CA GLN A 470 -15.59 25.53 10.74
C GLN A 470 -15.12 24.14 10.31
N CYS A 471 -14.27 24.00 9.28
CA CYS A 471 -13.82 22.70 8.78
C CYS A 471 -12.48 22.29 9.41
N ILE A 472 -12.42 21.06 9.92
CA ILE A 472 -11.25 20.51 10.62
C ILE A 472 -10.48 19.62 9.66
N PHE A 473 -9.19 19.89 9.49
CA PHE A 473 -8.29 19.12 8.63
C PHE A 473 -7.77 17.85 9.32
N THR A 474 -7.54 16.80 8.54
CA THR A 474 -6.74 15.67 8.98
C THR A 474 -5.26 16.07 9.09
N ARG A 475 -4.53 15.48 10.02
CA ARG A 475 -3.08 15.74 10.15
C ARG A 475 -2.28 15.22 8.97
N SER A 476 -2.70 14.13 8.36
CA SER A 476 -2.08 13.61 7.13
C SER A 476 -2.11 14.64 6.00
N SER A 477 -3.27 15.27 5.75
CA SER A 477 -3.38 16.28 4.69
C SER A 477 -2.56 17.53 4.97
N ILE A 478 -2.52 17.99 6.24
CA ILE A 478 -1.69 19.12 6.65
C ILE A 478 -0.21 18.82 6.37
N LEU A 479 0.30 17.65 6.76
CA LEU A 479 1.69 17.25 6.51
C LEU A 479 2.04 17.19 5.01
N ILE A 480 1.14 16.68 4.18
CA ILE A 480 1.32 16.63 2.72
C ILE A 480 1.35 18.06 2.15
N MET A 481 0.42 18.93 2.55
CA MET A 481 0.37 20.32 2.11
C MET A 481 1.60 21.10 2.58
N GLN A 482 2.04 20.93 3.82
CA GLN A 482 3.26 21.51 4.36
C GLN A 482 4.50 21.05 3.59
N THR A 483 4.57 19.78 3.22
CA THR A 483 5.66 19.22 2.41
C THR A 483 5.72 19.89 1.04
N ILE A 484 4.56 20.07 0.39
CA ILE A 484 4.46 20.73 -0.93
C ILE A 484 4.76 22.23 -0.82
N SER A 485 4.28 22.90 0.24
CA SER A 485 4.50 24.35 0.43
C SER A 485 5.94 24.67 0.79
N ASN A 486 6.62 23.82 1.57
CA ASN A 486 8.02 24.02 1.96
C ASN A 486 8.96 24.02 0.74
N VAL A 487 8.74 23.09 -0.20
CA VAL A 487 9.50 23.01 -1.46
C VAL A 487 8.55 22.59 -2.61
N TRP A 488 8.11 23.56 -3.41
CA TRP A 488 7.14 23.38 -4.49
C TRP A 488 7.51 22.29 -5.53
N ILE A 489 8.81 22.01 -5.73
CA ILE A 489 9.31 21.01 -6.65
C ILE A 489 8.76 19.62 -6.32
N PHE A 490 8.63 19.28 -5.02
CA PHE A 490 8.08 17.97 -4.63
C PHE A 490 6.63 17.80 -5.08
N GLY A 491 5.80 18.85 -4.98
CA GLY A 491 4.42 18.78 -5.48
C GLY A 491 4.36 18.49 -6.98
N THR A 492 5.24 19.11 -7.76
CA THR A 492 5.35 18.85 -9.20
C THR A 492 5.83 17.42 -9.49
N ILE A 493 6.82 16.92 -8.73
CA ILE A 493 7.29 15.52 -8.84
C ILE A 493 6.15 14.55 -8.51
N PHE A 494 5.40 14.79 -7.44
CA PHE A 494 4.28 13.92 -7.04
C PHE A 494 3.19 13.86 -8.13
N TYR A 495 2.91 14.98 -8.77
CA TYR A 495 1.97 15.03 -9.89
C TYR A 495 2.43 14.16 -11.07
N TRP A 496 3.69 14.27 -11.50
CA TRP A 496 4.22 13.47 -12.59
C TRP A 496 4.37 11.98 -12.25
N LEU A 497 4.70 11.66 -11.01
CA LEU A 497 4.67 10.26 -10.52
C LEU A 497 3.25 9.68 -10.56
N GLY A 498 2.21 10.49 -10.37
CA GLY A 498 0.81 10.07 -10.59
C GLY A 498 0.56 9.62 -12.02
N TRP A 499 1.07 10.34 -13.03
CA TRP A 499 1.00 9.92 -14.43
C TRP A 499 1.83 8.67 -14.70
N ALA A 500 3.04 8.58 -14.14
CA ALA A 500 3.86 7.38 -14.25
C ALA A 500 3.15 6.14 -13.66
N PHE A 501 2.44 6.30 -12.54
CA PHE A 501 1.61 5.22 -11.97
C PHE A 501 0.54 4.74 -12.94
N ILE A 502 -0.18 5.66 -13.59
CA ILE A 502 -1.21 5.33 -14.59
C ILE A 502 -0.61 4.52 -15.74
N VAL A 503 0.53 4.97 -16.27
CA VAL A 503 1.21 4.28 -17.38
C VAL A 503 1.63 2.87 -16.98
N VAL A 504 2.30 2.71 -15.83
CA VAL A 504 2.77 1.40 -15.37
C VAL A 504 1.60 0.47 -15.07
N ALA A 505 0.53 0.95 -14.43
CA ALA A 505 -0.67 0.16 -14.15
C ALA A 505 -1.35 -0.31 -15.45
N THR A 506 -1.48 0.57 -16.44
CA THR A 506 -2.09 0.24 -17.74
C THR A 506 -1.25 -0.77 -18.51
N VAL A 507 0.07 -0.58 -18.58
CA VAL A 507 0.99 -1.53 -19.23
C VAL A 507 0.93 -2.89 -18.53
N SER A 508 0.90 -2.92 -17.20
CA SER A 508 0.77 -4.15 -16.42
C SER A 508 -0.55 -4.86 -16.71
N LEU A 509 -1.66 -4.15 -16.76
CA LEU A 509 -2.97 -4.73 -17.11
C LEU A 509 -2.92 -5.40 -18.50
N ILE A 510 -2.40 -4.69 -19.51
CA ILE A 510 -2.27 -5.22 -20.88
C ILE A 510 -1.36 -6.45 -20.89
N ALA A 511 -0.22 -6.41 -20.20
CA ALA A 511 0.72 -7.52 -20.10
C ALA A 511 0.08 -8.77 -19.49
N TYR A 512 -0.71 -8.61 -18.41
CA TYR A 512 -1.41 -9.75 -17.79
C TYR A 512 -2.55 -10.30 -18.64
N ILE A 513 -3.27 -9.48 -19.39
CA ILE A 513 -4.30 -9.94 -20.34
C ILE A 513 -3.65 -10.76 -21.47
N ILE A 514 -2.50 -10.31 -21.98
CA ILE A 514 -1.76 -11.02 -23.05
C ILE A 514 -1.17 -12.34 -22.52
N ARG A 515 -0.54 -12.32 -21.33
CA ARG A 515 0.02 -13.53 -20.69
C ARG A 515 -1.05 -14.56 -20.35
N GLY A 516 -2.22 -14.13 -19.86
CA GLY A 516 -3.34 -15.03 -19.59
C GLY A 516 -3.89 -15.74 -20.83
N ARG A 517 -3.56 -15.27 -22.03
CA ARG A 517 -3.89 -15.93 -23.32
C ARG A 517 -2.80 -16.88 -23.82
N ARG A 518 -1.59 -16.86 -23.23
CA ARG A 518 -0.51 -17.79 -23.60
C ARG A 518 -0.64 -19.07 -22.77
N PRO A 519 -0.55 -20.26 -23.38
CA PRO A 519 -0.49 -21.51 -22.64
C PRO A 519 0.74 -21.50 -21.72
N ALA A 520 0.60 -22.12 -20.55
CA ALA A 520 1.57 -22.10 -19.44
C ALA A 520 2.97 -22.72 -19.75
N ALA A 521 3.18 -23.23 -20.95
CA ALA A 521 4.41 -23.92 -21.37
C ALA A 521 5.69 -23.09 -21.24
N HIS A 522 5.61 -21.74 -21.19
CA HIS A 522 6.82 -20.89 -21.13
C HIS A 522 7.25 -20.54 -19.69
N GLU A 523 6.38 -20.72 -18.69
CA GLU A 523 6.75 -20.48 -17.27
C GLU A 523 7.49 -21.68 -16.65
N ILE A 524 7.34 -22.87 -17.24
CA ILE A 524 7.96 -24.12 -16.76
C ILE A 524 9.45 -24.14 -17.12
N ILE A 525 9.83 -23.65 -18.30
CA ILE A 525 11.25 -23.62 -18.76
C ILE A 525 12.11 -22.67 -17.93
N VAL A 526 11.55 -21.57 -17.39
CA VAL A 526 12.30 -20.59 -16.58
C VAL A 526 12.57 -21.10 -15.16
N ASP A 527 11.73 -22.03 -14.64
CA ASP A 527 11.95 -22.64 -13.31
C ASP A 527 12.90 -23.85 -13.37
N GLU A 528 13.12 -24.48 -14.56
CA GLU A 528 14.06 -25.59 -14.74
C GLU A 528 15.49 -25.14 -15.04
N GLU A 529 15.69 -24.05 -15.79
CA GLU A 529 17.04 -23.46 -15.99
C GLU A 529 17.65 -22.91 -14.67
N ASP A 530 16.84 -22.64 -13.66
CA ASP A 530 17.29 -22.20 -12.33
C ASP A 530 17.66 -23.37 -11.37
N PHE A 531 17.55 -24.62 -11.79
CA PHE A 531 17.94 -25.82 -11.00
C PHE A 531 19.33 -26.36 -11.34
N GLU A 532 20.00 -25.85 -12.41
CA GLU A 532 21.32 -26.32 -12.85
C GLU A 532 22.49 -25.32 -12.60
N GLU A 533 22.30 -24.23 -11.83
CA GLU A 533 23.39 -23.39 -11.32
C GLU A 533 23.49 -23.54 -9.76
#